data_97d87c74b666e87f3674fdece96b4a62
#
_entry.id   97d87c74b666e87f3674fdece96b4a62
#
_cell.length_a   1.000
_cell.length_b   1.000
_cell.length_c   1.000
_cell.angle_alpha   90.00
_cell.angle_beta   90.00
_cell.angle_gamma   90.00
#
_symmetry.space_group_name_H-M   'P 1'
#
loop_
_entity.id
_entity.type
_entity.pdbx_description
1 polymer ?
#
loop_
_entity_poly.entity_id
_entity_poly.type
_entity_poly.pdbx_seq_one_letter_code
_entity_poly.pdbx_strand_id
1 'polypeptide(L)'
;MQIEFDPLKRDKTLNERGLDFAQAAQVFVGQHLTLQDTRENYAEQRFQTVGWLDGRMVVLIWTPRDIVRRIISMRKVNEREISKVSVTLGRP
;
A
#
# COMPACT_ATOMS: atom_id res chain seq x y z
N MET A 1 3.67 -14.26 -4.35
CA MET A 1 4.24 -12.91 -4.13
C MET A 1 4.89 -12.84 -2.77
N GLN A 2 6.13 -12.40 -2.73
CA GLN A 2 6.86 -12.27 -1.47
C GLN A 2 6.82 -10.82 -1.00
N ILE A 3 6.53 -10.64 0.27
CA ILE A 3 6.43 -9.33 0.94
C ILE A 3 7.50 -9.30 2.02
N GLU A 4 8.22 -8.19 2.13
CA GLU A 4 9.10 -7.94 3.27
C GLU A 4 8.83 -6.55 3.84
N PHE A 5 9.30 -6.29 5.03
CA PHE A 5 9.13 -5.00 5.71
C PHE A 5 10.02 -4.94 6.95
N ASP A 6 10.20 -3.73 7.46
CA ASP A 6 10.85 -3.50 8.75
C ASP A 6 9.87 -3.88 9.86
N PRO A 7 10.19 -4.86 10.72
CA PRO A 7 9.29 -5.29 11.79
C PRO A 7 8.89 -4.17 12.75
N LEU A 8 9.79 -3.24 13.04
CA LEU A 8 9.50 -2.12 13.94
C LEU A 8 8.48 -1.15 13.32
N LYS A 9 8.62 -0.88 12.04
CA LYS A 9 7.64 -0.07 11.30
C LYS A 9 6.28 -0.77 11.22
N ARG A 10 6.29 -2.06 10.98
CA ARG A 10 5.07 -2.88 10.96
C ARG A 10 4.33 -2.77 12.29
N ASP A 11 5.04 -2.98 13.40
CA ASP A 11 4.44 -2.93 14.73
C ASP A 11 3.89 -1.55 15.05
N LYS A 12 4.62 -0.50 14.70
CA LYS A 12 4.18 0.88 14.89
C LYS A 12 2.91 1.19 14.09
N THR A 13 2.88 0.81 12.83
CA THR A 13 1.74 1.06 11.95
C THR A 13 0.51 0.29 12.43
N LEU A 14 0.69 -0.97 12.81
CA LEU A 14 -0.39 -1.79 13.34
C LEU A 14 -0.96 -1.17 14.62
N ASN A 15 -0.09 -0.72 15.50
CA ASN A 15 -0.49 -0.14 16.79
C ASN A 15 -1.19 1.22 16.60
N GLU A 16 -0.67 2.08 15.74
CA GLU A 16 -1.19 3.45 15.55
C GLU A 16 -2.36 3.53 14.58
N ARG A 17 -2.38 2.70 13.55
CA ARG A 17 -3.34 2.78 12.45
C ARG A 17 -4.25 1.58 12.31
N GLY A 18 -3.94 0.49 13.00
CA GLY A 18 -4.69 -0.76 12.87
C GLY A 18 -4.49 -1.45 11.52
N LEU A 19 -3.40 -1.15 10.82
CA LEU A 19 -3.06 -1.72 9.51
C LEU A 19 -1.79 -2.54 9.64
N ASP A 20 -1.82 -3.76 9.09
CA ASP A 20 -0.71 -4.70 9.20
C ASP A 20 0.00 -4.89 7.86
N PHE A 21 1.29 -4.56 7.80
CA PHE A 21 2.11 -4.75 6.60
C PHE A 21 2.13 -6.21 6.13
N ALA A 22 2.01 -7.14 7.07
CA ALA A 22 2.00 -8.56 6.73
C ALA A 22 0.80 -8.97 5.86
N GLN A 23 -0.25 -8.14 5.82
CA GLN A 23 -1.45 -8.38 5.01
C GLN A 23 -1.39 -7.67 3.64
N ALA A 24 -0.28 -7.04 3.30
CA ALA A 24 -0.16 -6.28 2.06
C ALA A 24 -0.44 -7.12 0.81
N ALA A 25 -0.16 -8.41 0.84
CA ALA A 25 -0.43 -9.30 -0.29
C ALA A 25 -1.92 -9.31 -0.70
N GLN A 26 -2.83 -9.13 0.25
CA GLN A 26 -4.27 -9.08 -0.03
C GLN A 26 -4.61 -7.90 -0.96
N VAL A 27 -3.92 -6.78 -0.79
CA VAL A 27 -4.14 -5.60 -1.62
C VAL A 27 -3.75 -5.87 -3.06
N PHE A 28 -2.62 -6.55 -3.28
CA PHE A 28 -2.14 -6.86 -4.63
C PHE A 28 -2.96 -7.93 -5.34
N VAL A 29 -3.58 -8.84 -4.60
CA VAL A 29 -4.39 -9.92 -5.17
C VAL A 29 -5.73 -9.41 -5.68
N GLY A 30 -6.33 -8.44 -4.99
CA GLY A 30 -7.61 -7.85 -5.38
C GLY A 30 -7.46 -6.75 -6.42
N GLN A 31 -8.55 -6.06 -6.73
CA GLN A 31 -8.51 -4.87 -7.58
C GLN A 31 -7.63 -3.81 -6.95
N HIS A 32 -6.71 -3.29 -7.72
CA HIS A 32 -5.79 -2.26 -7.26
C HIS A 32 -5.25 -1.45 -8.44
N LEU A 33 -4.71 -0.29 -8.13
CA LEU A 33 -4.06 0.60 -9.07
C LEU A 33 -2.66 0.92 -8.55
N THR A 34 -1.65 0.74 -9.38
CA THR A 34 -0.26 1.04 -9.03
C THR A 34 0.27 2.16 -9.91
N LEU A 35 0.85 3.17 -9.26
CA LEU A 35 1.50 4.30 -9.92
C LEU A 35 2.91 4.46 -9.35
N GLN A 36 3.83 4.95 -10.17
CA GLN A 36 5.15 5.29 -9.67
C GLN A 36 5.06 6.48 -8.72
N ASP A 37 5.72 6.38 -7.57
CA ASP A 37 5.80 7.48 -6.61
C ASP A 37 6.96 8.39 -6.99
N THR A 38 6.63 9.55 -7.56
CA THR A 38 7.59 10.53 -8.04
C THR A 38 7.58 11.83 -7.22
N ARG A 39 6.97 11.79 -6.03
CA ARG A 39 6.86 12.98 -5.16
C ARG A 39 8.21 13.55 -4.75
N GLU A 40 9.21 12.69 -4.64
CA GLU A 40 10.58 13.05 -4.28
C GLU A 40 11.57 12.29 -5.16
N ASN A 41 12.81 12.73 -5.15
CA ASN A 41 13.88 12.03 -5.84
C ASN A 41 14.47 10.97 -4.88
N TYR A 42 13.83 9.81 -4.85
CA TYR A 42 14.26 8.70 -4.00
C TYR A 42 15.53 8.05 -4.55
N ALA A 43 16.34 7.52 -3.65
CA ALA A 43 17.53 6.74 -4.03
C ALA A 43 17.14 5.42 -4.72
N GLU A 44 15.90 4.96 -4.54
CA GLU A 44 15.35 3.74 -5.13
C GLU A 44 14.00 4.06 -5.77
N GLN A 45 13.58 3.22 -6.71
CA GLN A 45 12.27 3.37 -7.33
C GLN A 45 11.18 2.98 -6.32
N ARG A 46 10.17 3.84 -6.17
CA ARG A 46 9.04 3.59 -5.27
C ARG A 46 7.73 3.64 -6.04
N PHE A 47 6.76 2.85 -5.55
CA PHE A 47 5.42 2.78 -6.11
C PHE A 47 4.38 3.03 -5.03
N GLN A 48 3.25 3.57 -5.45
CA GLN A 48 2.04 3.65 -4.66
C GLN A 48 1.03 2.66 -5.23
N THR A 49 0.51 1.80 -4.38
CA THR A 49 -0.59 0.90 -4.77
C THR A 49 -1.80 1.21 -3.90
N VAL A 50 -2.91 1.52 -4.55
CA VAL A 50 -4.19 1.76 -3.90
C VAL A 50 -5.07 0.55 -4.13
N GLY A 51 -5.64 0.01 -3.08
CA GLY A 51 -6.50 -1.16 -3.17
C GLY A 51 -7.28 -1.39 -1.88
N TRP A 52 -7.79 -2.59 -1.72
CA TRP A 52 -8.70 -2.93 -0.63
C TRP A 52 -8.04 -3.90 0.35
N LEU A 53 -8.17 -3.61 1.64
CA LEU A 53 -7.76 -4.49 2.72
C LEU A 53 -8.91 -4.59 3.72
N ASP A 54 -9.51 -5.78 3.83
CA ASP A 54 -10.65 -6.02 4.72
C ASP A 54 -11.78 -4.99 4.55
N GLY A 55 -12.12 -4.69 3.29
CA GLY A 55 -13.19 -3.77 2.96
C GLY A 55 -12.83 -2.29 3.08
N ARG A 56 -11.58 -1.97 3.42
CA ARG A 56 -11.07 -0.59 3.52
C ARG A 56 -10.12 -0.28 2.39
N MET A 57 -10.24 0.92 1.85
CA MET A 57 -9.30 1.38 0.83
C MET A 57 -8.03 1.88 1.51
N VAL A 58 -6.89 1.34 1.09
CA VAL A 58 -5.58 1.66 1.64
C VAL A 58 -4.60 2.04 0.54
N VAL A 59 -3.57 2.79 0.93
CA VAL A 59 -2.42 3.10 0.07
C VAL A 59 -1.20 2.40 0.65
N LEU A 60 -0.53 1.62 -0.20
CA LEU A 60 0.78 1.05 0.10
C LEU A 60 1.84 1.86 -0.61
N ILE A 61 2.93 2.17 0.08
CA ILE A 61 4.17 2.63 -0.55
C ILE A 61 5.14 1.47 -0.46
N TRP A 62 5.75 1.10 -1.58
CA TRP A 62 6.65 -0.04 -1.62
C TRP A 62 7.74 0.16 -2.67
N THR A 63 8.81 -0.65 -2.55
CA THR A 63 9.91 -0.69 -3.50
C THR A 63 10.18 -2.14 -3.88
N PRO A 64 10.45 -2.43 -5.15
CA PRO A 64 10.84 -3.78 -5.54
C PRO A 64 12.28 -4.07 -5.11
N ARG A 65 12.52 -5.29 -4.61
CA ARG A 65 13.84 -5.81 -4.29
C ARG A 65 13.92 -7.22 -4.83
N ASP A 66 14.51 -7.39 -6.02
CA ASP A 66 14.50 -8.65 -6.76
C ASP A 66 13.05 -9.12 -6.96
N ILE A 67 12.71 -10.29 -6.44
CA ILE A 67 11.35 -10.87 -6.54
C ILE A 67 10.46 -10.47 -5.36
N VAL A 68 10.98 -9.66 -4.44
CA VAL A 68 10.28 -9.29 -3.20
C VAL A 68 9.77 -7.85 -3.32
N ARG A 69 8.59 -7.58 -2.77
CA ARG A 69 8.07 -6.22 -2.62
C ARG A 69 8.24 -5.78 -1.19
N ARG A 70 9.09 -4.77 -0.97
CA ARG A 70 9.33 -4.23 0.36
C ARG A 70 8.35 -3.14 0.67
N ILE A 71 7.50 -3.37 1.66
CA ILE A 71 6.50 -2.40 2.10
C ILE A 71 7.17 -1.33 2.96
N ILE A 72 7.01 -0.07 2.58
CA ILE A 72 7.58 1.07 3.27
C ILE A 72 6.55 1.73 4.18
N SER A 73 5.33 1.88 3.70
CA SER A 73 4.24 2.44 4.50
C SER A 73 2.89 1.93 4.05
N MET A 74 1.90 2.04 4.93
CA MET A 74 0.52 1.68 4.66
C MET A 74 -0.37 2.66 5.43
N ARG A 75 -1.36 3.22 4.75
CA ARG A 75 -2.34 4.12 5.37
C ARG A 75 -3.71 3.95 4.75
N LYS A 76 -4.71 4.39 5.45
CA LYS A 76 -6.06 4.46 4.90
C LYS A 76 -6.14 5.61 3.91
N VAL A 77 -6.92 5.42 2.85
CA VAL A 77 -7.25 6.48 1.90
C VAL A 77 -8.26 7.40 2.57
N ASN A 78 -8.08 8.72 2.47
CA ASN A 78 -9.05 9.67 3.02
C ASN A 78 -10.28 9.79 2.10
N GLU A 79 -11.37 10.39 2.60
CA GLU A 79 -12.63 10.49 1.86
C GLU A 79 -12.47 11.22 0.52
N ARG A 80 -11.65 12.25 0.47
CA ARG A 80 -11.39 13.01 -0.75
C ARG A 80 -10.69 12.14 -1.79
N GLU A 81 -9.74 11.32 -1.36
CA GLU A 81 -9.04 10.37 -2.23
C GLU A 81 -9.97 9.26 -2.69
N ILE A 82 -10.86 8.77 -1.83
CA ILE A 82 -11.82 7.70 -2.15
C ILE A 82 -12.66 8.08 -3.37
N SER A 83 -13.18 9.31 -3.41
CA SER A 83 -14.00 9.77 -4.52
C SER A 83 -13.29 9.68 -5.87
N LYS A 84 -12.00 9.95 -5.90
CA LYS A 84 -11.20 9.90 -7.14
C LYS A 84 -10.89 8.47 -7.56
N VAL A 85 -10.54 7.62 -6.60
CA VAL A 85 -10.06 6.26 -6.87
C VAL A 85 -11.21 5.29 -7.10
N SER A 86 -12.35 5.47 -6.43
CA SER A 86 -13.52 4.60 -6.59
C SER A 86 -14.04 4.55 -8.01
N VAL A 87 -13.93 5.66 -8.75
CA VAL A 87 -14.34 5.71 -10.15
C VAL A 87 -13.46 4.79 -11.01
N THR A 88 -12.18 4.70 -10.67
CA THR A 88 -11.21 3.88 -11.41
C THR A 88 -11.25 2.41 -10.99
N LEU A 89 -11.30 2.14 -9.68
CA LEU A 89 -11.20 0.78 -9.13
C LEU A 89 -12.56 0.09 -8.97
N GLY A 90 -13.65 0.86 -8.91
CA GLY A 90 -14.94 0.34 -8.51
C GLY A 90 -14.99 0.08 -7.01
N ARG A 91 -16.01 -0.67 -6.56
CA ARG A 91 -16.20 -1.02 -5.16
C ARG A 91 -15.84 -2.49 -4.94
N PRO A 92 -15.42 -2.85 -3.71
CA PRO A 92 -15.11 -4.24 -3.42
C PRO A 92 -16.33 -5.16 -3.53
#